data_5541685f31095c81a6bc27ef90339dde
#
_entry.id   5541685f31095c81a6bc27ef90339dde
#
_cell.length_a   1.000
_cell.length_b   1.000
_cell.length_c   1.000
_cell.angle_alpha   90.00
_cell.angle_beta   90.00
_cell.angle_gamma   90.00
#
_symmetry.space_group_name_H-M   'P 1'
#
loop_
_entity.id
_entity.type
_entity.pdbx_description
1 polymer ?
#
loop_
_entity_poly.entity_id
_entity_poly.type
_entity_poly.pdbx_seq_one_letter_code
_entity_poly.pdbx_strand_id
1 'polypeptide(L)'
;MSYTRDEVIAMLEEWPLAELLEKANDLRRSLVRDELQVRAIIEVSNYCRCGCTYCGLRAANTDLPRYRIPDEEILELARGASEVGFRTLVLQSGEDEHFSGSRVTDLVTAI
;
A
#
# COMPACT_ATOMS: atom_id res chain seq x y z
N MET A 1 -1.57 8.27 -25.05
CA MET A 1 -0.76 7.32 -25.86
C MET A 1 -1.04 5.93 -25.36
N SER A 2 -1.37 5.01 -26.25
CA SER A 2 -1.57 3.59 -25.92
C SER A 2 -0.53 2.80 -26.71
N TYR A 3 0.23 1.98 -26.04
CA TYR A 3 1.18 1.05 -26.68
C TYR A 3 0.52 -0.31 -26.87
N THR A 4 0.78 -0.94 -27.99
CA THR A 4 0.41 -2.34 -28.22
C THR A 4 1.33 -3.25 -27.42
N ARG A 5 0.90 -4.50 -27.20
CA ARG A 5 1.73 -5.51 -26.53
C ARG A 5 3.09 -5.73 -27.21
N ASP A 6 3.09 -5.78 -28.54
CA ASP A 6 4.29 -6.05 -29.31
C ASP A 6 5.28 -4.88 -29.27
N GLU A 7 4.80 -3.63 -29.28
CA GLU A 7 5.63 -2.45 -29.03
C GLU A 7 6.28 -2.47 -27.64
N VAL A 8 5.53 -2.85 -26.59
CA VAL A 8 6.11 -2.97 -25.25
C VAL A 8 7.17 -4.06 -25.16
N ILE A 9 6.94 -5.22 -25.81
CA ILE A 9 7.92 -6.31 -25.86
C ILE A 9 9.19 -5.82 -26.57
N ALA A 10 9.07 -5.19 -27.75
CA ALA A 10 10.22 -4.68 -28.49
C ALA A 10 11.01 -3.66 -27.67
N MET A 11 10.35 -2.75 -26.95
CA MET A 11 11.03 -1.80 -26.06
C MET A 11 11.82 -2.51 -24.95
N LEU A 12 11.25 -3.55 -24.34
CA LEU A 12 11.89 -4.28 -23.25
C LEU A 12 13.07 -5.14 -23.69
N GLU A 13 13.03 -5.68 -24.91
CA GLU A 13 14.03 -6.59 -25.44
C GLU A 13 15.17 -5.88 -26.21
N GLU A 14 14.87 -4.77 -26.88
CA GLU A 14 15.77 -4.15 -27.85
C GLU A 14 16.35 -2.80 -27.38
N TRP A 15 15.67 -2.09 -26.48
CA TRP A 15 16.11 -0.76 -26.09
C TRP A 15 17.20 -0.81 -24.99
N PRO A 16 18.22 0.06 -25.08
CA PRO A 16 19.12 0.30 -23.97
C PRO A 16 18.33 0.71 -22.71
N LEU A 17 18.70 0.14 -21.56
CA LEU A 17 18.00 0.44 -20.29
C LEU A 17 17.87 1.95 -20.00
N ALA A 18 18.90 2.74 -20.34
CA ALA A 18 18.90 4.18 -20.14
C ALA A 18 17.77 4.88 -20.94
N GLU A 19 17.60 4.52 -22.21
CA GLU A 19 16.56 5.07 -23.08
C GLU A 19 15.17 4.64 -22.61
N LEU A 20 15.02 3.39 -22.19
CA LEU A 20 13.76 2.88 -21.63
C LEU A 20 13.35 3.63 -20.36
N LEU A 21 14.30 3.88 -19.45
CA LEU A 21 14.07 4.63 -18.22
C LEU A 21 13.73 6.11 -18.49
N GLU A 22 14.42 6.74 -19.43
CA GLU A 22 14.12 8.12 -19.85
C GLU A 22 12.71 8.22 -20.41
N LYS A 23 12.35 7.33 -21.34
CA LYS A 23 11.01 7.26 -21.93
C LYS A 23 9.92 7.01 -20.90
N ALA A 24 10.14 6.09 -19.98
CA ALA A 24 9.21 5.79 -18.90
C ALA A 24 9.02 7.00 -17.97
N ASN A 25 10.11 7.72 -17.66
CA ASN A 25 10.07 8.91 -16.82
C ASN A 25 9.35 10.08 -17.51
N ASP A 26 9.57 10.30 -18.79
CA ASP A 26 8.86 11.33 -19.56
C ASP A 26 7.36 11.04 -19.63
N LEU A 27 6.99 9.80 -19.85
CA LEU A 27 5.59 9.38 -19.84
C LEU A 27 4.96 9.57 -18.46
N ARG A 28 5.67 9.17 -17.39
CA ARG A 28 5.24 9.41 -16.02
C ARG A 28 4.99 10.89 -15.76
N ARG A 29 5.96 11.76 -16.09
CA ARG A 29 5.85 13.22 -15.90
C ARG A 29 4.66 13.81 -16.65
N SER A 30 4.42 13.35 -17.87
CA SER A 30 3.32 13.84 -18.69
C SER A 30 1.94 13.42 -18.18
N LEU A 31 1.81 12.25 -17.55
CA LEU A 31 0.54 11.67 -17.11
C LEU A 31 0.25 11.86 -15.62
N VAL A 32 1.26 11.76 -14.78
CA VAL A 32 1.12 11.68 -13.31
C VAL A 32 1.80 12.86 -12.59
N ARG A 33 2.39 13.80 -13.34
CA ARG A 33 3.21 14.91 -12.84
C ARG A 33 4.53 14.45 -12.22
N ASP A 34 5.33 15.40 -11.74
CA ASP A 34 6.66 15.15 -11.15
C ASP A 34 6.62 15.07 -9.61
N GLU A 35 5.42 14.87 -9.06
CA GLU A 35 5.20 14.79 -7.63
C GLU A 35 5.42 13.37 -7.12
N LEU A 36 6.10 13.23 -6.01
CA LEU A 36 6.20 11.98 -5.26
C LEU A 36 5.00 11.88 -4.33
N GLN A 37 4.14 10.90 -4.56
CA GLN A 37 3.01 10.64 -3.68
C GLN A 37 3.44 9.76 -2.51
N VAL A 38 3.61 10.37 -1.36
CA VAL A 38 3.91 9.66 -0.10
C VAL A 38 2.61 9.33 0.61
N ARG A 39 2.53 8.12 1.13
CA ARG A 39 1.37 7.61 1.88
C ARG A 39 1.80 7.24 3.29
N ALA A 40 1.00 7.57 4.28
CA ALA A 40 1.15 7.03 5.62
C ALA A 40 0.53 5.63 5.68
N ILE A 41 1.09 4.75 6.49
CA ILE A 41 0.57 3.39 6.73
C ILE A 41 0.34 3.24 8.22
N ILE A 42 -0.85 2.78 8.61
CA ILE A 42 -1.15 2.31 9.96
C ILE A 42 -1.36 0.80 9.87
N GLU A 43 -0.50 0.04 10.52
CA GLU A 43 -0.64 -1.41 10.65
C GLU A 43 -1.58 -1.72 11.83
N VAL A 44 -2.89 -1.72 11.55
CA VAL A 44 -3.94 -1.78 12.58
C VAL A 44 -3.97 -3.11 13.35
N SER A 45 -3.42 -4.17 12.75
CA SER A 45 -3.35 -5.50 13.37
C SER A 45 -2.27 -6.35 12.71
N ASN A 46 -1.62 -7.18 13.51
CA ASN A 46 -0.72 -8.23 13.00
C ASN A 46 -1.31 -9.65 13.15
N TYR A 47 -2.59 -9.78 13.49
CA TYR A 47 -3.29 -11.06 13.44
C TYR A 47 -3.50 -11.49 11.99
N CYS A 48 -3.29 -12.79 11.72
CA CYS A 48 -3.53 -13.36 10.40
C CYS A 48 -3.92 -14.83 10.52
N ARG A 49 -4.97 -15.25 9.81
CA ARG A 49 -5.40 -16.66 9.74
C ARG A 49 -4.73 -17.45 8.62
N CYS A 50 -3.99 -16.77 7.73
CA CYS A 50 -3.36 -17.39 6.58
C CYS A 50 -2.04 -18.11 6.92
N GLY A 51 -1.70 -19.12 6.13
CA GLY A 51 -0.49 -19.93 6.26
C GLY A 51 0.61 -19.61 5.24
N CYS A 52 0.70 -18.36 4.73
CA CYS A 52 1.67 -17.97 3.72
C CYS A 52 3.10 -18.24 4.16
N THR A 53 3.84 -19.07 3.44
CA THR A 53 5.18 -19.53 3.83
C THR A 53 6.24 -18.44 3.90
N TYR A 54 6.07 -17.36 3.14
CA TYR A 54 6.98 -16.21 3.08
C TYR A 54 6.65 -15.10 4.09
N CYS A 55 5.50 -15.14 4.74
CA CYS A 55 5.02 -14.03 5.57
C CYS A 55 5.28 -14.28 7.06
N GLY A 56 5.89 -13.29 7.73
CA GLY A 56 6.12 -13.35 9.18
C GLY A 56 4.84 -13.32 10.01
N LEU A 57 3.74 -12.77 9.47
CA LEU A 57 2.44 -12.70 10.16
C LEU A 57 1.63 -14.00 10.08
N ARG A 58 2.09 -15.03 9.37
CA ARG A 58 1.35 -16.29 9.19
C ARG A 58 0.85 -16.88 10.52
N ALA A 59 -0.30 -17.54 10.47
CA ALA A 59 -0.95 -18.13 11.66
C ALA A 59 -0.02 -19.06 12.45
N ALA A 60 0.83 -19.82 11.75
CA ALA A 60 1.76 -20.77 12.37
C ALA A 60 2.95 -20.13 13.10
N ASN A 61 3.17 -18.81 12.98
CA ASN A 61 4.21 -18.11 13.73
C ASN A 61 3.69 -17.77 15.14
N THR A 62 3.98 -18.63 16.10
CA THR A 62 3.54 -18.48 17.50
C THR A 62 4.46 -17.57 18.33
N ASP A 63 5.65 -17.26 17.84
CA ASP A 63 6.65 -16.47 18.57
C ASP A 63 6.41 -14.96 18.39
N LEU A 64 5.49 -14.57 17.50
CA LEU A 64 5.16 -13.18 17.24
C LEU A 64 4.12 -12.67 18.25
N PRO A 65 4.43 -11.66 19.07
CA PRO A 65 3.43 -10.98 19.89
C PRO A 65 2.34 -10.38 19.00
N ARG A 66 1.08 -10.74 19.24
CA ARG A 66 -0.05 -10.27 18.45
C ARG A 66 -0.67 -9.05 19.08
N TYR A 67 -1.07 -8.08 18.22
CA TYR A 67 -1.76 -6.87 18.65
C TYR A 67 -2.89 -6.50 17.69
N ARG A 68 -3.81 -5.71 18.20
CA ARG A 68 -4.80 -4.92 17.48
C ARG A 68 -4.81 -3.52 18.07
N ILE A 69 -4.72 -2.52 17.21
CA ILE A 69 -4.82 -1.12 17.63
C ILE A 69 -6.31 -0.80 17.88
N PRO A 70 -6.66 -0.16 19.02
CA PRO A 70 -8.01 0.33 19.27
C PRO A 70 -8.43 1.40 18.25
N ASP A 71 -9.74 1.52 17.97
CA ASP A 71 -10.26 2.47 16.98
C ASP A 71 -9.90 3.92 17.31
N GLU A 72 -9.97 4.31 18.58
CA GLU A 72 -9.61 5.64 19.04
C GLU A 72 -8.14 5.97 18.71
N GLU A 73 -7.23 5.02 18.91
CA GLU A 73 -5.81 5.18 18.60
C GLU A 73 -5.58 5.24 17.08
N ILE A 74 -6.32 4.45 16.29
CA ILE A 74 -6.25 4.53 14.81
C ILE A 74 -6.67 5.92 14.35
N LEU A 75 -7.75 6.49 14.89
CA LEU A 75 -8.23 7.82 14.54
C LEU A 75 -7.24 8.92 14.97
N GLU A 76 -6.58 8.77 16.11
CA GLU A 76 -5.53 9.68 16.56
C GLU A 76 -4.32 9.66 15.64
N LEU A 77 -3.85 8.46 15.27
CA LEU A 77 -2.74 8.28 14.31
C LEU A 77 -3.09 8.85 12.93
N ALA A 78 -4.32 8.66 12.47
CA ALA A 78 -4.79 9.22 11.20
C ALA A 78 -4.80 10.75 11.23
N ARG A 79 -5.26 11.35 12.33
CA ARG A 79 -5.24 12.82 12.53
C ARG A 79 -3.80 13.34 12.52
N GLY A 80 -2.89 12.70 13.27
CA GLY A 80 -1.48 13.06 13.29
C GLY A 80 -0.82 12.97 11.91
N ALA A 81 -1.14 11.94 11.12
CA ALA A 81 -0.67 11.82 9.75
C ALA A 81 -1.17 12.97 8.86
N SER A 82 -2.43 13.38 9.02
CA SER A 82 -3.00 14.53 8.29
C SER A 82 -2.31 15.86 8.68
N GLU A 83 -2.04 16.07 9.96
CA GLU A 83 -1.38 17.28 10.47
C GLU A 83 0.03 17.48 9.91
N VAL A 84 0.77 16.39 9.67
CA VAL A 84 2.09 16.45 9.02
C VAL A 84 2.02 16.45 7.49
N GLY A 85 0.82 16.47 6.91
CA GLY A 85 0.60 16.70 5.48
C GLY A 85 0.41 15.44 4.62
N PHE A 86 0.28 14.25 5.19
CA PHE A 86 -0.10 13.06 4.41
C PHE A 86 -1.56 13.18 3.94
N ARG A 87 -1.76 12.99 2.63
CA ARG A 87 -3.09 13.05 2.00
C ARG A 87 -3.69 11.68 1.71
N THR A 88 -2.92 10.64 1.90
CA THR A 88 -3.37 9.26 1.71
C THR A 88 -2.90 8.43 2.88
N LEU A 89 -3.86 7.72 3.48
CA LEU A 89 -3.64 6.79 4.56
C LEU A 89 -3.96 5.37 4.08
N VAL A 90 -3.10 4.43 4.40
CA VAL A 90 -3.31 3.00 4.16
C VAL A 90 -3.51 2.32 5.51
N LEU A 91 -4.63 1.68 5.69
CA LEU A 91 -4.87 0.76 6.81
C LEU A 91 -4.45 -0.64 6.38
N GLN A 92 -3.52 -1.24 7.11
CA GLN A 92 -2.97 -2.56 6.78
C GLN A 92 -3.14 -3.52 7.95
N SER A 93 -3.48 -4.77 7.65
CA SER A 93 -3.49 -5.86 8.63
C SER A 93 -3.07 -7.17 7.97
N GLY A 94 -2.89 -8.22 8.77
CA GLY A 94 -3.01 -9.58 8.28
C GLY A 94 -4.48 -9.87 7.90
N GLU A 95 -4.76 -11.11 7.51
CA GLU A 95 -6.14 -11.56 7.30
C GLU A 95 -6.82 -11.75 8.65
N ASP A 96 -7.30 -10.64 9.21
CA ASP A 96 -7.89 -10.53 10.55
C ASP A 96 -9.38 -10.24 10.44
N GLU A 97 -10.22 -11.18 10.85
CA GLU A 97 -11.69 -11.06 10.80
C GLU A 97 -12.22 -9.90 11.66
N HIS A 98 -11.44 -9.45 12.65
CA HIS A 98 -11.80 -8.31 13.48
C HIS A 98 -11.86 -6.99 12.68
N PHE A 99 -11.04 -6.85 11.63
CA PHE A 99 -11.03 -5.70 10.73
C PHE A 99 -11.67 -6.07 9.39
N SER A 100 -12.90 -6.58 9.42
CA SER A 100 -13.65 -6.95 8.22
C SER A 100 -14.99 -6.21 8.14
N GLY A 101 -15.58 -6.16 6.94
CA GLY A 101 -16.94 -5.68 6.71
C GLY A 101 -17.21 -4.26 7.19
N SER A 102 -18.25 -4.11 8.03
CA SER A 102 -18.72 -2.80 8.49
C SER A 102 -17.69 -2.02 9.30
N ARG A 103 -16.87 -2.70 10.12
CA ARG A 103 -15.86 -2.03 10.94
C ARG A 103 -14.85 -1.23 10.10
N VAL A 104 -14.36 -1.80 9.00
CA VAL A 104 -13.46 -1.07 8.09
C VAL A 104 -14.18 0.14 7.47
N THR A 105 -15.45 -0.04 7.09
CA THR A 105 -16.27 1.06 6.55
C THR A 105 -16.46 2.17 7.59
N ASP A 106 -16.74 1.82 8.84
CA ASP A 106 -16.93 2.78 9.91
C ASP A 106 -15.64 3.56 10.20
N LEU A 107 -14.49 2.88 10.26
CA LEU A 107 -13.18 3.52 10.41
C LEU A 107 -12.86 4.47 9.25
N VAL A 108 -13.02 4.03 8.01
CA VAL A 108 -12.76 4.86 6.81
C VAL A 108 -13.68 6.08 6.78
N THR A 109 -14.91 5.95 7.28
CA THR A 109 -15.86 7.06 7.33
C THR A 109 -15.52 8.06 8.44
N ALA A 110 -14.88 7.60 9.53
CA ALA A 110 -14.51 8.42 10.67
C ALA A 110 -13.16 9.15 10.49
N ILE A 111 -12.30 8.66 9.59
CA ILE A 111 -11.03 9.29 9.18
C ILE A 111 -11.28 10.41 8.19
#